data_50fc2548674cc5c4ddcb96d5207b8542
#
_entry.id   50fc2548674cc5c4ddcb96d5207b8542
#
_cell.length_a   1.000
_cell.length_b   1.000
_cell.length_c   1.000
_cell.angle_alpha   90.00
_cell.angle_beta   90.00
_cell.angle_gamma   90.00
#
_symmetry.space_group_name_H-M   'P 1'
#
loop_
_entity.id
_entity.type
_entity.pdbx_description
1 polymer ?
#
loop_
_entity_poly.entity_id
_entity_poly.type
_entity_poly.pdbx_seq_one_letter_code
_entity_poly.pdbx_strand_id
1 'polypeptide(L)'
;MAVCNQTFIPDKNVSGDNFYGPNTCAQWFIDWAWEAHGFDKDYWDQGFGYEAACNTDLPLARTFNSMWLLNYSASDYWNEDYSNNILHWGRRYVREQIDDLRALCGDGSAIARTFSGLFVDDRIELYKGYFYSKDVPGRAETLVHESRHMGGLPHNAKFPSGSVFGAGKDGADSTWGYGGAWQYGALYLWWFYAAGTRTTWALQQAAKQRANLVIDNAFATHPGFTIS
;
A
#
# COMPACT_ATOMS: atom_id res chain seq x y z
N MET A 1 -17.95 17.38 -1.70
CA MET A 1 -18.49 16.48 -0.64
C MET A 1 -17.40 15.51 -0.27
N ALA A 2 -17.30 15.13 0.99
CA ALA A 2 -16.33 14.10 1.38
C ALA A 2 -16.77 12.76 0.76
N VAL A 3 -15.86 12.11 0.03
CA VAL A 3 -16.12 10.80 -0.57
C VAL A 3 -16.38 9.79 0.55
N CYS A 4 -17.30 8.90 0.35
CA CYS A 4 -17.63 7.84 1.30
C CYS A 4 -18.16 8.32 2.67
N ASN A 5 -18.76 9.48 2.73
CA ASN A 5 -19.26 10.09 3.98
C ASN A 5 -18.17 10.23 5.07
N GLN A 6 -16.92 10.35 4.68
CA GLN A 6 -15.84 10.59 5.62
C GLN A 6 -15.71 12.08 5.90
N THR A 7 -15.45 12.41 7.16
CA THR A 7 -14.91 13.71 7.51
C THR A 7 -13.53 13.82 6.86
N PHE A 8 -13.29 14.93 6.17
CA PHE A 8 -11.99 15.22 5.61
C PHE A 8 -10.88 15.10 6.66
N ILE A 9 -9.90 14.26 6.39
CA ILE A 9 -8.70 14.12 7.21
C ILE A 9 -7.51 14.54 6.34
N PRO A 10 -6.81 15.63 6.69
CA PRO A 10 -5.61 16.04 5.96
C PRO A 10 -4.61 14.89 5.87
N ASP A 11 -3.98 14.72 4.71
CA ASP A 11 -2.87 13.79 4.57
C ASP A 11 -1.62 14.37 5.25
N LYS A 12 -1.46 14.08 6.53
CA LYS A 12 -0.41 14.65 7.38
C LYS A 12 1.00 14.37 6.87
N ASN A 13 1.15 13.34 6.05
CA ASN A 13 2.45 12.91 5.56
C ASN A 13 2.90 13.66 4.30
N VAL A 14 2.01 14.45 3.72
CA VAL A 14 2.31 15.30 2.55
C VAL A 14 2.47 16.76 2.97
N SER A 15 1.77 17.20 4.02
CA SER A 15 1.82 18.57 4.52
C SER A 15 3.19 18.87 5.15
N GLY A 16 3.94 19.73 4.52
CA GLY A 16 5.29 20.13 4.95
C GLY A 16 6.40 19.20 4.43
N ASP A 17 6.05 18.14 3.75
CA ASP A 17 6.98 17.19 3.14
C ASP A 17 7.01 17.48 1.63
N ASN A 18 7.92 18.34 1.19
CA ASN A 18 8.07 18.73 -0.22
C ASN A 18 8.44 17.57 -1.15
N PHE A 19 8.55 16.39 -0.61
CA PHE A 19 8.95 15.20 -1.34
C PHE A 19 7.95 14.78 -2.42
N TYR A 20 6.66 14.88 -2.12
CA TYR A 20 5.62 14.39 -3.02
C TYR A 20 5.09 15.48 -3.97
N GLY A 21 5.02 16.71 -3.49
CA GLY A 21 4.24 17.77 -4.10
C GLY A 21 4.47 17.99 -5.60
N PRO A 22 5.68 18.34 -6.06
CA PRO A 22 5.86 18.72 -7.47
C PRO A 22 5.77 17.55 -8.45
N ASN A 23 6.11 16.34 -8.02
CA ASN A 23 6.29 15.20 -8.92
C ASN A 23 5.03 14.40 -9.10
N THR A 24 4.26 14.18 -8.03
CA THR A 24 2.98 13.44 -8.11
C THR A 24 1.91 14.19 -8.88
N CYS A 25 2.11 15.50 -9.10
CA CYS A 25 1.27 16.36 -9.92
C CYS A 25 1.80 16.57 -11.34
N ALA A 26 2.98 16.03 -11.66
CA ALA A 26 3.50 16.12 -13.01
C ALA A 26 2.69 15.24 -13.96
N GLN A 27 2.26 15.79 -15.09
CA GLN A 27 1.40 15.06 -16.03
C GLN A 27 2.02 13.73 -16.47
N TRP A 28 3.33 13.69 -16.71
CA TRP A 28 4.05 12.47 -17.07
C TRP A 28 3.93 11.36 -16.02
N PHE A 29 3.90 11.73 -14.73
CA PHE A 29 3.74 10.75 -13.64
C PHE A 29 2.29 10.26 -13.54
N ILE A 30 1.33 11.17 -13.69
CA ILE A 30 -0.10 10.83 -13.69
C ILE A 30 -0.39 9.85 -14.82
N ASP A 31 0.02 10.17 -16.04
CA ASP A 31 -0.17 9.32 -17.23
C ASP A 31 0.48 7.96 -17.05
N TRP A 32 1.72 7.95 -16.59
CA TRP A 32 2.45 6.71 -16.34
C TRP A 32 1.81 5.86 -15.24
N ALA A 33 1.43 6.45 -14.10
CA ALA A 33 0.80 5.72 -13.00
C ALA A 33 -0.56 5.16 -13.41
N TRP A 34 -1.30 5.94 -14.20
CA TRP A 34 -2.60 5.55 -14.73
C TRP A 34 -2.49 4.30 -15.60
N GLU A 35 -1.56 4.29 -16.55
CA GLU A 35 -1.33 3.16 -17.45
C GLU A 35 -0.69 1.96 -16.72
N ALA A 36 0.32 2.22 -15.90
CA ALA A 36 1.13 1.16 -15.29
C ALA A 36 0.39 0.34 -14.22
N HIS A 37 -0.73 0.83 -13.70
CA HIS A 37 -1.49 0.19 -12.61
C HIS A 37 -2.98 0.02 -12.92
N GLY A 38 -3.37 0.08 -14.18
CA GLY A 38 -4.72 -0.24 -14.61
C GLY A 38 -5.81 0.59 -13.95
N PHE A 39 -5.62 1.91 -13.88
CA PHE A 39 -6.67 2.80 -13.39
C PHE A 39 -7.80 2.91 -14.41
N ASP A 40 -9.04 2.80 -13.95
CA ASP A 40 -10.22 3.01 -14.77
C ASP A 40 -11.00 4.25 -14.28
N LYS A 41 -11.27 5.18 -15.20
CA LYS A 41 -11.99 6.41 -14.91
C LYS A 41 -13.31 6.17 -14.19
N ASP A 42 -14.05 5.14 -14.56
CA ASP A 42 -15.37 4.84 -13.99
C ASP A 42 -15.35 4.58 -12.49
N TYR A 43 -14.17 4.20 -11.94
CA TYR A 43 -13.96 3.98 -10.52
C TYR A 43 -13.27 5.14 -9.80
N TRP A 44 -12.68 6.09 -10.52
CA TRP A 44 -11.91 7.19 -9.93
C TRP A 44 -12.56 8.56 -10.12
N ASP A 45 -13.68 8.65 -10.84
CA ASP A 45 -14.51 9.84 -10.89
C ASP A 45 -15.45 9.96 -9.66
N GLN A 46 -16.50 10.69 -9.72
CA GLN A 46 -17.54 10.80 -8.67
C GLN A 46 -17.02 11.18 -7.28
N GLY A 47 -15.96 11.97 -7.25
CA GLY A 47 -15.38 12.47 -6.00
C GLY A 47 -14.14 11.74 -5.51
N PHE A 48 -13.68 10.69 -6.19
CA PHE A 48 -12.40 10.03 -5.87
C PHE A 48 -11.18 10.83 -6.36
N GLY A 49 -11.36 11.85 -7.19
CA GLY A 49 -10.32 12.81 -7.53
C GLY A 49 -9.81 12.76 -8.96
N TYR A 50 -10.51 12.08 -9.88
CA TYR A 50 -10.12 12.01 -11.29
C TYR A 50 -9.84 13.40 -11.91
N GLU A 51 -10.73 14.37 -11.69
CA GLU A 51 -10.61 15.74 -12.21
C GLU A 51 -9.63 16.62 -11.40
N ALA A 52 -9.03 16.09 -10.33
CA ALA A 52 -8.18 16.84 -9.41
C ALA A 52 -7.06 15.96 -8.83
N ALA A 53 -6.29 15.33 -9.72
CA ALA A 53 -5.26 14.34 -9.37
C ALA A 53 -4.16 14.86 -8.42
N CYS A 54 -4.08 16.19 -8.22
CA CYS A 54 -3.15 16.84 -7.30
C CYS A 54 -3.78 17.21 -5.95
N ASN A 55 -5.07 17.02 -5.78
CA ASN A 55 -5.73 17.38 -4.54
C ASN A 55 -5.60 16.26 -3.51
N THR A 56 -4.65 16.40 -2.58
CA THR A 56 -4.38 15.41 -1.52
C THR A 56 -5.51 15.25 -0.50
N ASP A 57 -6.58 16.01 -0.62
CA ASP A 57 -7.82 15.79 0.11
C ASP A 57 -8.59 14.59 -0.47
N LEU A 58 -8.28 14.21 -1.70
CA LEU A 58 -8.99 13.19 -2.46
C LEU A 58 -8.19 11.88 -2.60
N PRO A 59 -8.88 10.75 -2.71
CA PRO A 59 -8.29 9.42 -2.79
C PRO A 59 -7.23 9.25 -3.87
N LEU A 60 -7.43 9.77 -5.07
CA LEU A 60 -6.51 9.57 -6.19
C LEU A 60 -5.12 10.16 -5.89
N ALA A 61 -5.05 11.42 -5.44
CA ALA A 61 -3.78 12.04 -5.10
C ALA A 61 -3.07 11.32 -3.95
N ARG A 62 -3.82 10.81 -2.96
CA ARG A 62 -3.26 10.00 -1.88
C ARG A 62 -2.70 8.68 -2.38
N THR A 63 -3.34 8.06 -3.36
CA THR A 63 -2.84 6.85 -4.01
C THR A 63 -1.59 7.16 -4.83
N PHE A 64 -1.57 8.24 -5.60
CA PHE A 64 -0.38 8.68 -6.32
C PHE A 64 0.82 8.96 -5.40
N ASN A 65 0.60 9.54 -4.22
CA ASN A 65 1.67 9.71 -3.24
C ASN A 65 2.28 8.38 -2.81
N SER A 66 1.47 7.37 -2.57
CA SER A 66 1.97 6.04 -2.21
C SER A 66 2.67 5.34 -3.38
N MET A 67 2.19 5.51 -4.60
CA MET A 67 2.85 5.00 -5.80
C MET A 67 4.18 5.70 -6.07
N TRP A 68 4.25 7.02 -5.83
CA TRP A 68 5.51 7.74 -5.89
C TRP A 68 6.53 7.16 -4.91
N LEU A 69 6.13 6.98 -3.65
CA LEU A 69 6.98 6.38 -2.63
C LEU A 69 7.46 4.98 -3.07
N LEU A 70 6.53 4.14 -3.51
CA LEU A 70 6.82 2.79 -3.96
C LEU A 70 7.85 2.77 -5.10
N ASN A 71 7.75 3.69 -6.05
CA ASN A 71 8.57 3.65 -7.26
C ASN A 71 9.91 4.37 -7.13
N TYR A 72 10.03 5.34 -6.23
CA TYR A 72 11.21 6.23 -6.17
C TYR A 72 11.94 6.24 -4.84
N SER A 73 11.55 5.42 -3.86
CA SER A 73 12.23 5.36 -2.57
C SER A 73 13.54 4.55 -2.57
N ALA A 74 13.82 3.77 -3.60
CA ALA A 74 15.12 3.13 -3.74
C ALA A 74 16.19 4.13 -4.20
N SER A 75 17.44 3.96 -3.74
CA SER A 75 18.56 4.86 -4.08
C SER A 75 18.90 4.84 -5.57
N ASP A 76 18.79 3.68 -6.18
CA ASP A 76 19.05 3.40 -7.59
C ASP A 76 17.77 3.04 -8.35
N TYR A 77 16.75 3.85 -8.18
CA TYR A 77 15.40 3.64 -8.75
C TYR A 77 15.36 3.47 -10.28
N TRP A 78 16.46 3.73 -10.96
CA TRP A 78 16.63 3.40 -12.38
C TRP A 78 16.90 1.91 -12.63
N ASN A 79 17.35 1.18 -11.60
CA ASN A 79 17.64 -0.24 -11.73
C ASN A 79 16.34 -1.04 -11.73
N GLU A 80 16.07 -1.73 -12.83
CA GLU A 80 14.91 -2.62 -12.98
C GLU A 80 15.21 -4.06 -12.54
N ASP A 81 16.40 -4.32 -11.98
CA ASP A 81 16.77 -5.64 -11.52
C ASP A 81 16.04 -6.00 -10.22
N TYR A 82 15.54 -7.21 -10.11
CA TYR A 82 14.94 -7.76 -8.88
C TYR A 82 15.96 -7.99 -7.76
N SER A 83 17.24 -7.83 -8.07
CA SER A 83 18.31 -8.23 -7.20
C SER A 83 18.36 -7.44 -5.89
N ASN A 84 18.33 -8.16 -4.80
CA ASN A 84 18.87 -7.80 -3.49
C ASN A 84 18.16 -6.72 -2.66
N ASN A 85 17.11 -6.04 -3.19
CA ASN A 85 16.46 -4.97 -2.46
C ASN A 85 14.95 -5.06 -2.60
N ILE A 86 14.25 -5.23 -1.46
CA ILE A 86 12.80 -5.34 -1.44
C ILE A 86 12.09 -4.09 -1.99
N LEU A 87 12.73 -2.92 -1.96
CA LEU A 87 12.17 -1.69 -2.54
C LEU A 87 12.12 -1.79 -4.07
N HIS A 88 13.16 -2.33 -4.70
CA HIS A 88 13.16 -2.61 -6.15
C HIS A 88 12.16 -3.70 -6.51
N TRP A 89 12.21 -4.80 -5.77
CA TRP A 89 11.29 -5.90 -5.97
C TRP A 89 9.84 -5.44 -5.83
N GLY A 90 9.49 -4.72 -4.76
CA GLY A 90 8.12 -4.27 -4.46
C GLY A 90 7.57 -3.36 -5.57
N ARG A 91 8.36 -2.39 -6.02
CA ARG A 91 8.02 -1.50 -7.13
C ARG A 91 7.64 -2.26 -8.39
N ARG A 92 8.51 -3.18 -8.80
CA ARG A 92 8.31 -3.96 -10.02
C ARG A 92 7.19 -4.97 -9.88
N TYR A 93 7.16 -5.69 -8.76
CA TYR A 93 6.15 -6.69 -8.49
C TYR A 93 4.73 -6.09 -8.44
N VAL A 94 4.55 -4.96 -7.78
CA VAL A 94 3.26 -4.27 -7.73
C VAL A 94 2.79 -3.89 -9.14
N ARG A 95 3.69 -3.33 -9.96
CA ARG A 95 3.38 -2.97 -11.35
C ARG A 95 3.01 -4.17 -12.22
N GLU A 96 3.65 -5.32 -11.99
CA GLU A 96 3.39 -6.55 -12.75
C GLU A 96 2.12 -7.29 -12.31
N GLN A 97 1.64 -7.02 -11.10
CA GLN A 97 0.48 -7.72 -10.54
C GLN A 97 -0.81 -6.91 -10.55
N ILE A 98 -0.75 -5.61 -10.71
CA ILE A 98 -1.95 -4.76 -10.69
C ILE A 98 -2.33 -4.37 -12.12
N ASP A 99 -3.36 -5.03 -12.64
CA ASP A 99 -3.94 -4.76 -13.95
C ASP A 99 -5.24 -3.94 -13.87
N ASP A 100 -5.87 -3.87 -12.69
CA ASP A 100 -7.10 -3.11 -12.46
C ASP A 100 -7.15 -2.65 -10.99
N LEU A 101 -7.08 -1.34 -10.79
CA LEU A 101 -7.09 -0.71 -9.48
C LEU A 101 -8.33 0.19 -9.33
N ARG A 102 -9.25 -0.20 -8.44
CA ARG A 102 -10.55 0.46 -8.24
C ARG A 102 -10.63 1.18 -6.90
N ALA A 103 -11.21 2.37 -6.92
CA ALA A 103 -11.54 3.13 -5.72
C ALA A 103 -13.02 2.94 -5.36
N LEU A 104 -13.29 2.46 -4.17
CA LEU A 104 -14.63 2.21 -3.66
C LEU A 104 -14.77 2.68 -2.21
N CYS A 105 -16.00 2.89 -1.76
CA CYS A 105 -16.23 3.24 -0.35
C CYS A 105 -16.07 2.05 0.60
N GLY A 106 -16.30 0.83 0.11
CA GLY A 106 -16.38 -0.35 0.94
C GLY A 106 -17.57 -0.33 1.90
N ASP A 107 -17.84 -1.45 2.50
CA ASP A 107 -18.99 -1.68 3.37
C ASP A 107 -18.62 -2.03 4.83
N GLY A 108 -17.32 -2.02 5.13
CA GLY A 108 -16.83 -2.50 6.43
C GLY A 108 -15.47 -1.98 6.85
N SER A 109 -14.74 -2.80 7.59
CA SER A 109 -13.41 -2.49 8.13
C SER A 109 -12.26 -2.85 7.18
N ALA A 110 -12.53 -3.46 6.02
CA ALA A 110 -11.51 -3.78 5.03
C ALA A 110 -10.81 -2.50 4.54
N ILE A 111 -9.51 -2.57 4.39
CA ILE A 111 -8.66 -1.50 3.87
C ILE A 111 -8.58 -1.59 2.35
N ALA A 112 -8.35 -2.81 1.85
CA ALA A 112 -8.32 -3.17 0.44
C ALA A 112 -8.79 -4.63 0.31
N ARG A 113 -9.00 -5.08 -0.91
CA ARG A 113 -9.35 -6.47 -1.20
C ARG A 113 -8.93 -6.84 -2.62
N THR A 114 -8.28 -7.98 -2.74
CA THR A 114 -7.93 -8.61 -4.02
C THR A 114 -9.02 -9.56 -4.48
N PHE A 115 -9.31 -9.52 -5.77
CA PHE A 115 -10.17 -10.47 -6.47
C PHE A 115 -9.35 -11.09 -7.60
N SER A 116 -9.24 -12.41 -7.63
CA SER A 116 -8.54 -13.14 -8.68
C SER A 116 -9.15 -14.53 -8.85
N GLY A 117 -9.19 -15.05 -10.08
CA GLY A 117 -9.67 -16.38 -10.36
C GLY A 117 -10.31 -16.56 -11.73
N LEU A 118 -10.55 -17.79 -12.12
CA LEU A 118 -11.00 -18.23 -13.46
C LEU A 118 -12.30 -17.58 -13.98
N PHE A 119 -13.11 -16.99 -13.10
CA PHE A 119 -14.42 -16.40 -13.45
C PHE A 119 -14.62 -15.00 -12.85
N VAL A 120 -13.55 -14.38 -12.39
CA VAL A 120 -13.58 -13.05 -11.77
C VAL A 120 -12.51 -12.21 -12.44
N ASP A 121 -12.85 -10.97 -12.79
CA ASP A 121 -11.86 -10.03 -13.29
C ASP A 121 -10.82 -9.77 -12.19
N ASP A 122 -9.57 -9.98 -12.52
CA ASP A 122 -8.44 -9.74 -11.63
C ASP A 122 -8.36 -8.26 -11.31
N ARG A 123 -8.55 -7.91 -10.02
CA ARG A 123 -8.56 -6.50 -9.60
C ARG A 123 -8.23 -6.33 -8.12
N ILE A 124 -7.78 -5.15 -7.78
CA ILE A 124 -7.65 -4.69 -6.39
C ILE A 124 -8.63 -3.56 -6.13
N GLU A 125 -9.46 -3.71 -5.11
CA GLU A 125 -10.37 -2.67 -4.63
C GLU A 125 -9.78 -1.99 -3.40
N LEU A 126 -9.64 -0.66 -3.47
CA LEU A 126 -9.17 0.17 -2.36
C LEU A 126 -10.36 0.85 -1.69
N TYR A 127 -10.43 0.77 -0.39
CA TYR A 127 -11.56 1.28 0.39
C TYR A 127 -11.20 2.51 1.22
N LYS A 128 -12.21 3.14 1.83
CA LYS A 128 -12.05 4.36 2.65
C LYS A 128 -10.91 4.27 3.68
N GLY A 129 -10.70 3.09 4.27
CA GLY A 129 -9.64 2.88 5.24
C GLY A 129 -8.24 3.04 4.63
N TYR A 130 -8.05 2.60 3.39
CA TYR A 130 -6.81 2.84 2.64
C TYR A 130 -6.54 4.34 2.48
N PHE A 131 -7.53 5.10 2.06
CA PHE A 131 -7.36 6.51 1.75
C PHE A 131 -7.17 7.40 2.98
N TYR A 132 -7.91 7.12 4.06
CA TYR A 132 -8.07 8.06 5.18
C TYR A 132 -7.49 7.58 6.50
N SER A 133 -7.21 6.28 6.66
CA SER A 133 -6.66 5.73 7.91
C SER A 133 -5.19 5.35 7.81
N LYS A 134 -4.64 5.23 6.58
CA LYS A 134 -3.25 4.89 6.33
C LYS A 134 -2.44 6.15 5.99
N ASP A 135 -1.19 6.20 6.46
CA ASP A 135 -0.16 7.12 5.99
C ASP A 135 0.42 6.69 4.64
N VAL A 136 1.30 7.49 4.06
CA VAL A 136 1.88 7.21 2.73
C VAL A 136 2.63 5.88 2.70
N PRO A 137 3.56 5.56 3.64
CA PRO A 137 4.20 4.24 3.67
C PRO A 137 3.21 3.09 3.88
N GLY A 138 2.18 3.29 4.69
CA GLY A 138 1.14 2.29 4.93
C GLY A 138 0.26 2.03 3.71
N ARG A 139 0.02 3.03 2.87
CA ARG A 139 -0.67 2.83 1.59
C ARG A 139 0.22 2.09 0.60
N ALA A 140 1.51 2.43 0.51
CA ALA A 140 2.47 1.71 -0.32
C ALA A 140 2.61 0.23 0.11
N GLU A 141 2.70 -0.02 1.41
CA GLU A 141 2.68 -1.37 1.97
C GLU A 141 1.42 -2.14 1.59
N THR A 142 0.26 -1.50 1.64
CA THR A 142 -1.01 -2.14 1.25
C THR A 142 -0.99 -2.58 -0.21
N LEU A 143 -0.44 -1.78 -1.12
CA LEU A 143 -0.30 -2.19 -2.52
C LEU A 143 0.62 -3.42 -2.67
N VAL A 144 1.72 -3.48 -1.95
CA VAL A 144 2.60 -4.66 -1.91
C VAL A 144 1.87 -5.88 -1.36
N HIS A 145 1.11 -5.71 -0.29
CA HIS A 145 0.31 -6.76 0.36
C HIS A 145 -0.73 -7.35 -0.59
N GLU A 146 -1.56 -6.51 -1.20
CA GLU A 146 -2.62 -6.97 -2.12
C GLU A 146 -2.01 -7.60 -3.38
N SER A 147 -0.89 -7.07 -3.88
CA SER A 147 -0.20 -7.68 -5.02
C SER A 147 0.31 -9.10 -4.71
N ARG A 148 0.65 -9.42 -3.44
CA ARG A 148 1.01 -10.80 -3.06
C ARG A 148 -0.20 -11.73 -3.17
N HIS A 149 -1.40 -11.24 -2.88
CA HIS A 149 -2.64 -12.01 -3.09
C HIS A 149 -2.91 -12.24 -4.57
N MET A 150 -2.70 -11.23 -5.43
CA MET A 150 -2.76 -11.39 -6.90
C MET A 150 -1.79 -12.46 -7.39
N GLY A 151 -0.60 -12.54 -6.79
CA GLY A 151 0.40 -13.59 -7.04
C GLY A 151 0.05 -14.97 -6.47
N GLY A 152 -1.18 -15.19 -5.99
CA GLY A 152 -1.66 -16.51 -5.55
C GLY A 152 -1.26 -16.90 -4.12
N LEU A 153 -0.93 -15.96 -3.25
CA LEU A 153 -0.54 -16.21 -1.85
C LEU A 153 -1.61 -15.69 -0.87
N PRO A 154 -2.70 -16.43 -0.64
CA PRO A 154 -3.73 -16.07 0.31
C PRO A 154 -3.22 -16.19 1.76
N HIS A 155 -3.91 -15.54 2.68
CA HIS A 155 -3.71 -15.83 4.10
C HIS A 155 -4.08 -17.26 4.43
N ASN A 156 -3.32 -17.90 5.31
CA ASN A 156 -3.45 -19.33 5.59
C ASN A 156 -3.61 -19.66 7.08
N ALA A 157 -3.84 -18.64 7.91
CA ALA A 157 -3.97 -18.82 9.35
C ALA A 157 -4.95 -17.82 9.99
N LYS A 158 -5.22 -18.01 11.27
CA LYS A 158 -5.94 -17.07 12.12
C LYS A 158 -4.98 -16.17 12.87
N PHE A 159 -5.40 -14.93 13.08
CA PHE A 159 -4.65 -13.98 13.90
C PHE A 159 -4.49 -14.50 15.34
N PRO A 160 -3.32 -14.33 15.95
CA PRO A 160 -3.05 -14.76 17.30
C PRO A 160 -3.95 -14.05 18.33
N SER A 161 -4.06 -14.64 19.51
CA SER A 161 -4.72 -14.03 20.64
C SER A 161 -4.06 -12.70 20.98
N GLY A 162 -4.86 -11.65 21.08
CA GLY A 162 -4.36 -10.29 21.34
C GLY A 162 -4.02 -9.47 20.10
N SER A 163 -4.06 -10.06 18.89
CA SER A 163 -3.81 -9.30 17.67
C SER A 163 -4.80 -8.15 17.48
N VAL A 164 -4.25 -6.98 17.16
CA VAL A 164 -5.04 -5.78 16.84
C VAL A 164 -5.74 -5.87 15.48
N PHE A 165 -5.37 -6.82 14.63
CA PHE A 165 -5.98 -7.05 13.33
C PHE A 165 -7.24 -7.92 13.40
N GLY A 166 -7.54 -8.50 14.57
CA GLY A 166 -8.76 -9.28 14.80
C GLY A 166 -8.46 -10.66 15.37
N ALA A 167 -8.11 -10.72 16.64
CA ALA A 167 -7.79 -11.97 17.35
C ALA A 167 -8.77 -13.11 17.03
N GLY A 168 -8.23 -14.26 16.60
CA GLY A 168 -8.98 -15.46 16.28
C GLY A 168 -9.70 -15.45 14.92
N LYS A 169 -9.73 -14.33 14.20
CA LYS A 169 -10.30 -14.25 12.83
C LYS A 169 -9.29 -14.75 11.81
N ASP A 170 -9.79 -15.25 10.68
CA ASP A 170 -8.97 -15.56 9.51
C ASP A 170 -8.33 -14.29 8.93
N GLY A 171 -7.17 -14.43 8.30
CA GLY A 171 -6.46 -13.31 7.67
C GLY A 171 -5.00 -13.13 8.11
N ALA A 172 -4.47 -14.04 8.92
CA ALA A 172 -3.04 -14.07 9.27
C ALA A 172 -2.24 -14.98 8.33
N ASP A 173 -0.93 -14.75 8.28
CA ASP A 173 0.02 -15.72 7.73
C ASP A 173 0.45 -16.70 8.86
N SER A 174 0.66 -17.97 8.53
CA SER A 174 1.01 -18.99 9.54
C SER A 174 2.34 -18.67 10.23
N THR A 175 3.35 -18.32 9.45
CA THR A 175 4.71 -18.01 9.93
C THR A 175 5.34 -16.94 9.05
N TRP A 176 6.42 -16.32 9.54
CA TRP A 176 7.24 -15.41 8.73
C TRP A 176 7.75 -16.06 7.43
N GLY A 177 8.18 -17.32 7.50
CA GLY A 177 8.71 -18.04 6.33
C GLY A 177 7.68 -18.49 5.30
N TYR A 178 6.40 -18.24 5.52
CA TYR A 178 5.35 -18.58 4.55
C TYR A 178 5.47 -17.81 3.23
N GLY A 179 6.05 -16.62 3.25
CA GLY A 179 6.22 -15.79 2.05
C GLY A 179 4.94 -15.06 1.63
N GLY A 180 3.98 -14.93 2.53
CA GLY A 180 2.68 -14.32 2.29
C GLY A 180 2.68 -12.80 2.27
N ALA A 181 1.49 -12.24 2.19
CA ALA A 181 1.27 -10.82 2.03
C ALA A 181 1.78 -9.99 3.22
N TRP A 182 1.59 -10.47 4.45
CA TRP A 182 2.07 -9.78 5.64
C TRP A 182 3.59 -9.73 5.74
N GLN A 183 4.27 -10.83 5.36
CA GLN A 183 5.73 -10.82 5.36
C GLN A 183 6.29 -9.77 4.39
N TYR A 184 5.79 -9.75 3.15
CA TYR A 184 6.31 -8.82 2.13
C TYR A 184 5.92 -7.37 2.42
N GLY A 185 4.76 -7.12 2.99
CA GLY A 185 4.39 -5.79 3.50
C GLY A 185 5.33 -5.32 4.61
N ALA A 186 5.61 -6.17 5.61
CA ALA A 186 6.54 -5.85 6.68
C ALA A 186 7.98 -5.65 6.18
N LEU A 187 8.45 -6.50 5.25
CA LEU A 187 9.76 -6.36 4.63
C LEU A 187 9.89 -5.04 3.84
N TYR A 188 8.86 -4.66 3.08
CA TYR A 188 8.84 -3.39 2.36
C TYR A 188 9.00 -2.21 3.33
N LEU A 189 8.21 -2.17 4.40
CA LEU A 189 8.27 -1.13 5.42
C LEU A 189 9.62 -1.10 6.15
N TRP A 190 10.18 -2.26 6.46
CA TRP A 190 11.48 -2.37 7.12
C TRP A 190 12.61 -1.82 6.24
N TRP A 191 12.64 -2.22 4.97
CA TRP A 191 13.63 -1.70 4.03
C TRP A 191 13.45 -0.22 3.75
N PHE A 192 12.19 0.25 3.68
CA PHE A 192 11.91 1.67 3.56
C PHE A 192 12.45 2.46 4.78
N TYR A 193 12.28 1.95 5.99
CA TYR A 193 12.89 2.52 7.19
C TYR A 193 14.42 2.55 7.09
N ALA A 194 15.04 1.43 6.74
CA ALA A 194 16.49 1.25 6.79
C ALA A 194 17.25 1.92 5.63
N ALA A 195 16.68 1.95 4.43
CA ALA A 195 17.38 2.32 3.21
C ALA A 195 16.55 3.22 2.27
N GLY A 196 15.34 3.59 2.64
CA GLY A 196 14.50 4.46 1.82
C GLY A 196 15.14 5.82 1.62
N THR A 197 15.18 6.26 0.36
CA THR A 197 15.61 7.61 -0.05
C THR A 197 14.41 8.43 -0.49
N ARG A 198 14.61 9.72 -0.74
CA ARG A 198 13.52 10.65 -1.12
C ARG A 198 12.35 10.59 -0.15
N THR A 199 12.67 10.58 1.13
CA THR A 199 11.71 10.48 2.23
C THR A 199 12.18 11.34 3.41
N THR A 200 11.38 11.41 4.46
CA THR A 200 11.75 12.08 5.70
C THR A 200 11.98 11.08 6.80
N TRP A 201 12.70 11.51 7.81
CA TRP A 201 12.90 10.73 9.02
C TRP A 201 11.55 10.33 9.67
N ALA A 202 10.56 11.23 9.66
CA ALA A 202 9.25 10.95 10.23
C ALA A 202 8.53 9.80 9.51
N LEU A 203 8.57 9.77 8.17
CA LEU A 203 7.99 8.68 7.38
C LEU A 203 8.73 7.35 7.57
N GLN A 204 10.07 7.40 7.70
CA GLN A 204 10.85 6.21 8.01
C GLN A 204 10.49 5.65 9.40
N GLN A 205 10.34 6.50 10.41
CA GLN A 205 9.92 6.05 11.75
C GLN A 205 8.49 5.49 11.74
N ALA A 206 7.57 6.08 10.99
CA ALA A 206 6.21 5.57 10.83
C ALA A 206 6.22 4.18 10.15
N ALA A 207 7.07 3.98 9.15
CA ALA A 207 7.24 2.69 8.48
C ALA A 207 7.79 1.62 9.44
N LYS A 208 8.81 1.96 10.26
CA LYS A 208 9.33 1.07 11.31
C LYS A 208 8.25 0.64 12.31
N GLN A 209 7.50 1.60 12.83
CA GLN A 209 6.43 1.32 13.79
C GLN A 209 5.37 0.40 13.20
N ARG A 210 4.99 0.65 11.95
CA ARG A 210 4.03 -0.19 11.23
C ARG A 210 4.59 -1.58 10.94
N ALA A 211 5.85 -1.70 10.53
CA ALA A 211 6.48 -3.00 10.32
C ALA A 211 6.47 -3.84 11.61
N ASN A 212 6.82 -3.24 12.75
CA ASN A 212 6.74 -3.92 14.04
C ASN A 212 5.30 -4.30 14.39
N LEU A 213 4.32 -3.42 14.14
CA LEU A 213 2.92 -3.74 14.35
C LEU A 213 2.48 -4.97 13.54
N VAL A 214 2.93 -5.10 12.29
CA VAL A 214 2.67 -6.28 11.45
C VAL A 214 3.38 -7.51 12.03
N ILE A 215 4.66 -7.41 12.38
CA ILE A 215 5.45 -8.50 12.96
C ILE A 215 4.77 -9.06 14.22
N ASP A 216 4.30 -8.17 15.09
CA ASP A 216 3.71 -8.54 16.38
C ASP A 216 2.30 -9.12 16.26
N ASN A 217 1.58 -8.85 15.16
CA ASN A 217 0.13 -9.10 15.11
C ASN A 217 -0.36 -9.97 13.94
N ALA A 218 0.41 -10.07 12.85
CA ALA A 218 -0.09 -10.64 11.59
C ALA A 218 0.30 -12.09 11.35
N PHE A 219 1.06 -12.70 12.24
CA PHE A 219 1.54 -14.08 12.11
C PHE A 219 0.96 -14.94 13.22
N ALA A 220 0.42 -16.12 12.87
CA ALA A 220 -0.08 -17.08 13.86
C ALA A 220 1.03 -17.54 14.81
N THR A 221 2.25 -17.69 14.28
CA THR A 221 3.47 -17.87 15.07
C THR A 221 4.34 -16.62 14.95
N HIS A 222 4.52 -15.92 16.07
CA HIS A 222 5.36 -14.71 16.12
C HIS A 222 6.79 -15.01 15.64
N PRO A 223 7.37 -14.17 14.76
CA PRO A 223 8.70 -14.41 14.19
C PRO A 223 9.86 -14.44 15.19
N GLY A 224 9.67 -13.92 16.40
CA GLY A 224 10.69 -13.92 17.44
C GLY A 224 11.66 -12.75 17.39
N PHE A 225 11.38 -11.73 16.56
CA PHE A 225 12.20 -10.51 16.48
C PHE A 225 11.33 -9.26 16.31
N THR A 226 11.92 -8.11 16.56
CA THR A 226 11.39 -6.78 16.25
C THR A 226 12.48 -5.93 15.59
N ILE A 227 12.08 -4.89 14.88
CA ILE A 227 13.02 -3.96 14.23
C ILE A 227 13.45 -2.91 15.27
N SER A 228 14.72 -2.88 15.57
CA SER A 228 15.34 -1.93 16.51
C SER A 228 15.67 -0.57 15.89
#